data_ef1e25f34204647fdbbaacadbe615171
#
_entry.id   ef1e25f34204647fdbbaacadbe615171
#
_cell.length_a   1.000
_cell.length_b   1.000
_cell.length_c   1.000
_cell.angle_alpha   90.00
_cell.angle_beta   90.00
_cell.angle_gamma   90.00
#
_symmetry.space_group_name_H-M   'P 1'
#
loop_
_entity.id
_entity.type
_entity.pdbx_description
1 polymer ?
#
loop_
_entity_poly.entity_id
_entity_poly.type
_entity_poly.pdbx_seq_one_letter_code
_entity_poly.pdbx_strand_id
1 'polypeptide(L)'
;DTGYARVPLVCQSCIYDLGFGSASVRPDAAMGYEACEDAKANHPRSGNTGAGCGATVGKLCGMERASKSGLGIYAVRLGRLEMAAVVVVNALGDIFDPESGKKIAGLRSEDGSGFADTREELYKLSKRTDMFTGNTTIGAVITNGKFSKAEMNKIASMTRNAYARCINPVGTLADGDTIYAASVGDVEADINVAGTLAAQVMERAIANAIHAL
;
A
#
# COMPACT_ATOMS: atom_id res chain seq x y z
N ASP A 1 -14.11 2.51 25.34
CA ASP A 1 -15.13 2.94 26.31
C ASP A 1 -14.46 3.78 27.40
N THR A 2 -14.98 4.96 27.65
CA THR A 2 -14.45 5.89 28.66
C THR A 2 -15.18 5.80 30.00
N GLY A 3 -16.14 4.88 30.11
CA GLY A 3 -17.08 4.79 31.24
C GLY A 3 -18.28 5.75 31.10
N TYR A 4 -18.16 6.77 30.27
CA TYR A 4 -19.23 7.75 29.99
C TYR A 4 -19.78 7.61 28.56
N ALA A 5 -18.95 7.26 27.61
CA ALA A 5 -19.31 7.10 26.20
C ALA A 5 -18.38 6.14 25.47
N ARG A 6 -18.88 5.53 24.42
CA ARG A 6 -18.06 4.82 23.44
C ARG A 6 -17.51 5.83 22.45
N VAL A 7 -16.20 5.95 22.42
CA VAL A 7 -15.49 6.80 21.46
C VAL A 7 -14.83 5.89 20.43
N PRO A 8 -15.20 5.97 19.14
CA PRO A 8 -14.52 5.20 18.11
C PRO A 8 -13.08 5.70 17.93
N LEU A 9 -12.14 4.77 17.81
CA LEU A 9 -10.77 5.06 17.42
C LEU A 9 -10.66 4.83 15.92
N VAL A 10 -10.39 5.88 15.17
CA VAL A 10 -10.24 5.84 13.71
C VAL A 10 -8.79 6.13 13.37
N CYS A 11 -8.09 5.14 12.82
CA CYS A 11 -6.76 5.32 12.26
C CYS A 11 -6.91 5.85 10.83
N GLN A 12 -6.17 6.90 10.49
CA GLN A 12 -6.24 7.55 9.18
C GLN A 12 -4.84 7.83 8.64
N SER A 13 -4.68 7.58 7.35
CA SER A 13 -3.55 8.05 6.52
C SER A 13 -4.07 8.40 5.14
N CYS A 14 -3.43 9.36 4.48
CA CYS A 14 -3.80 9.81 3.15
C CYS A 14 -2.63 9.63 2.19
N ILE A 15 -2.91 9.24 0.94
CA ILE A 15 -1.97 9.44 -0.16
C ILE A 15 -2.10 10.87 -0.70
N TYR A 16 -1.01 11.41 -1.25
CA TYR A 16 -1.05 12.65 -2.01
C TYR A 16 -1.08 12.32 -3.50
N ASP A 17 -2.24 12.46 -4.12
CA ASP A 17 -2.51 12.08 -5.51
C ASP A 17 -3.11 13.24 -6.35
N LEU A 18 -2.99 14.47 -5.86
CA LEU A 18 -3.59 15.66 -6.48
C LEU A 18 -3.05 15.97 -7.89
N GLY A 19 -1.92 15.39 -8.26
CA GLY A 19 -1.36 15.50 -9.61
C GLY A 19 -2.02 14.57 -10.63
N PHE A 20 -2.94 13.69 -10.21
CA PHE A 20 -3.66 12.77 -11.10
C PHE A 20 -5.16 13.09 -11.10
N GLY A 21 -5.75 13.20 -12.27
CA GLY A 21 -7.17 13.53 -12.40
C GLY A 21 -7.49 14.97 -12.03
N SER A 22 -8.32 15.19 -11.01
CA SER A 22 -8.75 16.51 -10.59
C SER A 22 -8.39 16.79 -9.13
N ALA A 23 -7.59 17.82 -8.89
CA ALA A 23 -7.23 18.28 -7.56
C ALA A 23 -8.41 18.88 -6.75
N SER A 24 -9.54 19.15 -7.38
CA SER A 24 -10.76 19.65 -6.72
C SER A 24 -11.65 18.55 -6.18
N VAL A 25 -11.49 17.29 -6.64
CA VAL A 25 -12.25 16.13 -6.16
C VAL A 25 -11.50 15.53 -4.97
N ARG A 26 -12.12 15.50 -3.81
CA ARG A 26 -11.54 15.00 -2.56
C ARG A 26 -12.53 14.15 -1.79
N PRO A 27 -12.04 13.17 -1.00
CA PRO A 27 -12.91 12.47 -0.07
C PRO A 27 -13.59 13.42 0.90
N ASP A 28 -14.88 13.23 1.08
CA ASP A 28 -15.71 13.97 2.01
C ASP A 28 -16.48 13.04 2.95
N ALA A 29 -17.30 13.60 3.82
CA ALA A 29 -18.08 12.81 4.78
C ALA A 29 -19.11 11.89 4.11
N ALA A 30 -19.68 12.30 2.98
CA ALA A 30 -20.64 11.49 2.22
C ALA A 30 -19.95 10.26 1.62
N MET A 31 -18.80 10.46 0.96
CA MET A 31 -17.99 9.36 0.41
C MET A 31 -17.53 8.39 1.52
N GLY A 32 -17.15 8.90 2.70
CA GLY A 32 -16.79 8.08 3.84
C GLY A 32 -17.95 7.23 4.36
N TYR A 33 -19.15 7.81 4.41
CA TYR A 33 -20.36 7.08 4.80
C TYR A 33 -20.71 5.99 3.77
N GLU A 34 -20.70 6.32 2.49
CA GLU A 34 -20.95 5.37 1.40
C GLU A 34 -19.95 4.22 1.39
N ALA A 35 -18.66 4.50 1.63
CA ALA A 35 -17.64 3.46 1.75
C ALA A 35 -17.92 2.50 2.91
N CYS A 36 -18.41 2.99 4.06
CA CYS A 36 -18.81 2.15 5.18
C CYS A 36 -20.05 1.30 4.85
N GLU A 37 -21.01 1.85 4.11
CA GLU A 37 -22.19 1.09 3.67
C GLU A 37 -21.80 -0.01 2.65
N ASP A 38 -20.96 0.32 1.66
CA ASP A 38 -20.47 -0.62 0.63
C ASP A 38 -19.64 -1.76 1.28
N ALA A 39 -18.88 -1.46 2.33
CA ALA A 39 -18.11 -2.47 3.06
C ALA A 39 -18.99 -3.59 3.66
N LYS A 40 -20.26 -3.32 3.97
CA LYS A 40 -21.21 -4.35 4.47
C LYS A 40 -21.50 -5.42 3.43
N ALA A 41 -21.43 -5.10 2.14
CA ALA A 41 -21.61 -6.06 1.06
C ALA A 41 -20.44 -7.03 0.90
N ASN A 42 -19.28 -6.72 1.50
CA ASN A 42 -18.04 -7.52 1.47
C ASN A 42 -17.64 -7.98 0.06
N HIS A 43 -17.61 -7.04 -0.89
CA HIS A 43 -17.14 -7.25 -2.26
C HIS A 43 -15.82 -6.53 -2.51
N PRO A 44 -14.69 -7.03 -1.94
CA PRO A 44 -13.39 -6.38 -2.09
C PRO A 44 -12.95 -6.37 -3.55
N ARG A 45 -12.45 -5.22 -4.03
CA ARG A 45 -11.97 -5.01 -5.40
C ARG A 45 -10.58 -4.40 -5.39
N SER A 46 -9.68 -4.95 -6.20
CA SER A 46 -8.39 -4.34 -6.49
C SER A 46 -8.47 -3.42 -7.72
N GLY A 47 -7.43 -2.63 -7.95
CA GLY A 47 -7.27 -1.78 -9.13
C GLY A 47 -7.68 -0.33 -8.89
N ASN A 48 -8.33 0.27 -9.88
CA ASN A 48 -8.70 1.68 -9.90
C ASN A 48 -9.99 1.94 -9.09
N THR A 49 -9.93 1.70 -7.80
CA THR A 49 -11.07 1.80 -6.88
C THR A 49 -10.69 2.47 -5.56
N GLY A 50 -11.62 3.17 -4.93
CA GLY A 50 -11.43 3.85 -3.65
C GLY A 50 -10.17 4.72 -3.61
N ALA A 51 -9.35 4.55 -2.59
CA ALA A 51 -8.09 5.28 -2.45
C ALA A 51 -7.04 4.98 -3.55
N GLY A 52 -7.26 3.93 -4.37
CA GLY A 52 -6.41 3.61 -5.51
C GLY A 52 -6.65 4.46 -6.76
N CYS A 53 -7.74 5.24 -6.82
CA CYS A 53 -8.14 5.98 -8.03
C CYS A 53 -7.07 6.97 -8.54
N GLY A 54 -6.41 7.69 -7.64
CA GLY A 54 -5.35 8.65 -7.98
C GLY A 54 -3.93 8.10 -7.86
N ALA A 55 -3.75 6.85 -7.42
CA ALA A 55 -2.44 6.28 -7.13
C ALA A 55 -1.57 6.10 -8.38
N THR A 56 -0.28 6.47 -8.27
CA THR A 56 0.73 6.40 -9.32
C THR A 56 2.08 5.99 -8.76
N VAL A 57 2.97 5.45 -9.60
CA VAL A 57 4.32 4.99 -9.23
C VAL A 57 5.36 5.45 -10.25
N GLY A 58 6.65 5.45 -9.86
CA GLY A 58 7.73 5.85 -10.73
C GLY A 58 7.73 7.35 -11.03
N LYS A 59 7.52 8.20 -10.04
CA LYS A 59 7.25 9.64 -10.19
C LYS A 59 8.50 10.54 -10.22
N LEU A 60 9.69 9.98 -10.10
CA LEU A 60 10.93 10.75 -9.95
C LEU A 60 11.14 11.80 -11.06
N CYS A 61 10.76 11.47 -12.29
CA CYS A 61 10.91 12.34 -13.46
C CYS A 61 9.59 13.03 -13.88
N GLY A 62 8.66 13.22 -12.94
CA GLY A 62 7.39 13.89 -13.19
C GLY A 62 6.22 12.95 -13.48
N MET A 63 5.01 13.50 -13.42
CA MET A 63 3.77 12.74 -13.57
C MET A 63 3.54 12.20 -14.99
N GLU A 64 4.09 12.88 -15.99
CA GLU A 64 4.01 12.48 -17.41
C GLU A 64 4.73 11.17 -17.70
N ARG A 65 5.71 10.81 -16.87
CA ARG A 65 6.45 9.54 -16.97
C ARG A 65 6.04 8.52 -15.92
N ALA A 66 5.15 8.88 -15.02
CA ALA A 66 4.62 7.97 -13.99
C ALA A 66 3.73 6.89 -14.61
N SER A 67 3.68 5.74 -13.99
CA SER A 67 2.71 4.68 -14.29
C SER A 67 1.50 4.77 -13.37
N LYS A 68 0.32 4.45 -13.88
CA LYS A 68 -0.88 4.27 -13.05
C LYS A 68 -0.66 3.11 -12.09
N SER A 69 -1.18 3.25 -10.90
CA SER A 69 -1.23 2.23 -9.86
C SER A 69 -2.63 2.19 -9.23
N GLY A 70 -2.81 1.44 -8.17
CA GLY A 70 -4.13 1.25 -7.61
C GLY A 70 -4.13 0.79 -6.16
N LEU A 71 -5.27 0.25 -5.78
CA LEU A 71 -5.50 -0.48 -4.55
C LEU A 71 -5.34 -1.98 -4.83
N GLY A 72 -4.60 -2.68 -3.98
CA GLY A 72 -4.43 -4.12 -4.07
C GLY A 72 -4.91 -4.83 -2.81
N ILE A 73 -5.51 -5.98 -3.02
CA ILE A 73 -6.03 -6.83 -1.94
C ILE A 73 -5.57 -8.26 -2.21
N TYR A 74 -5.16 -8.94 -1.15
CA TYR A 74 -4.91 -10.37 -1.18
C TYR A 74 -5.20 -10.99 0.18
N ALA A 75 -5.72 -12.21 0.20
CA ALA A 75 -6.01 -12.94 1.41
C ALA A 75 -5.64 -14.42 1.26
N VAL A 76 -5.25 -15.04 2.37
CA VAL A 76 -4.84 -16.44 2.42
C VAL A 76 -5.27 -17.09 3.73
N ARG A 77 -5.43 -18.41 3.70
CA ARG A 77 -5.63 -19.23 4.89
C ARG A 77 -4.48 -20.24 5.01
N LEU A 78 -3.86 -20.29 6.19
CA LEU A 78 -2.85 -21.27 6.57
C LEU A 78 -3.37 -22.07 7.78
N GLY A 79 -3.92 -23.24 7.55
CA GLY A 79 -4.63 -23.99 8.58
C GLY A 79 -5.85 -23.21 9.09
N ARG A 80 -5.84 -22.83 10.38
CA ARG A 80 -6.88 -21.99 10.99
C ARG A 80 -6.57 -20.50 10.92
N LEU A 81 -5.30 -20.14 10.67
CA LEU A 81 -4.88 -18.74 10.59
C LEU A 81 -5.32 -18.15 9.24
N GLU A 82 -6.02 -17.05 9.29
CA GLU A 82 -6.39 -16.24 8.12
C GLU A 82 -5.62 -14.92 8.17
N MET A 83 -5.15 -14.49 7.00
CA MET A 83 -4.41 -13.25 6.83
C MET A 83 -4.86 -12.55 5.56
N ALA A 84 -5.16 -11.26 5.65
CA ALA A 84 -5.47 -10.42 4.51
C ALA A 84 -4.59 -9.17 4.53
N ALA A 85 -4.26 -8.66 3.35
CA ALA A 85 -3.64 -7.36 3.18
C ALA A 85 -4.44 -6.51 2.20
N VAL A 86 -4.52 -5.22 2.51
CA VAL A 86 -5.04 -4.16 1.64
C VAL A 86 -3.95 -3.10 1.53
N VAL A 87 -3.62 -2.66 0.33
CA VAL A 87 -2.57 -1.66 0.12
C VAL A 87 -2.93 -0.69 -1.00
N VAL A 88 -2.66 0.59 -0.77
CA VAL A 88 -2.67 1.61 -1.83
C VAL A 88 -1.22 1.93 -2.17
N VAL A 89 -0.85 1.72 -3.43
CA VAL A 89 0.54 1.86 -3.89
C VAL A 89 0.70 3.17 -4.65
N ASN A 90 1.23 4.19 -3.97
CA ASN A 90 1.49 5.52 -4.55
C ASN A 90 2.97 5.91 -4.39
N ALA A 91 3.87 5.01 -4.74
CA ALA A 91 5.30 5.05 -4.45
C ALA A 91 6.10 5.98 -5.37
N LEU A 92 7.26 6.44 -4.89
CA LEU A 92 8.30 7.05 -5.73
C LEU A 92 8.90 6.02 -6.70
N GLY A 93 9.17 4.82 -6.20
CA GLY A 93 9.90 3.75 -6.88
C GLY A 93 9.09 2.98 -7.89
N ASP A 94 9.79 2.06 -8.54
CA ASP A 94 9.26 1.06 -9.47
C ASP A 94 8.68 -0.13 -8.73
N ILE A 95 7.71 -0.79 -9.31
CA ILE A 95 7.04 -1.97 -8.73
C ILE A 95 7.52 -3.23 -9.43
N PHE A 96 7.89 -4.21 -8.63
CA PHE A 96 8.37 -5.51 -9.08
C PHE A 96 7.43 -6.61 -8.62
N ASP A 97 7.15 -7.52 -9.53
CA ASP A 97 6.38 -8.72 -9.22
C ASP A 97 7.19 -9.66 -8.32
N PRO A 98 6.66 -10.09 -7.17
CA PRO A 98 7.42 -10.86 -6.17
C PRO A 98 7.77 -12.28 -6.63
N GLU A 99 7.09 -12.84 -7.62
CA GLU A 99 7.37 -14.19 -8.12
C GLU A 99 8.39 -14.18 -9.23
N SER A 100 8.21 -13.32 -10.22
CA SER A 100 9.07 -13.27 -11.39
C SER A 100 10.26 -12.33 -11.24
N GLY A 101 10.23 -11.41 -10.26
CA GLY A 101 11.20 -10.34 -10.09
C GLY A 101 11.17 -9.30 -11.20
N LYS A 102 10.19 -9.35 -12.11
CA LYS A 102 10.08 -8.41 -13.23
C LYS A 102 9.44 -7.12 -12.78
N LYS A 103 9.89 -6.00 -13.36
CA LYS A 103 9.22 -4.70 -13.22
C LYS A 103 7.86 -4.77 -13.92
N ILE A 104 6.80 -4.45 -13.19
CA ILE A 104 5.41 -4.47 -13.68
C ILE A 104 4.79 -3.08 -13.77
N ALA A 105 5.35 -2.08 -13.06
CA ALA A 105 4.99 -0.67 -13.19
C ALA A 105 6.16 0.19 -12.69
N GLY A 106 6.17 1.47 -13.02
CA GLY A 106 7.22 2.39 -12.57
C GLY A 106 7.46 3.53 -13.52
N LEU A 107 8.67 4.08 -13.47
CA LEU A 107 9.10 5.16 -14.33
C LEU A 107 9.12 4.70 -15.79
N ARG A 108 8.34 5.35 -16.65
CA ARG A 108 8.35 5.06 -18.09
C ARG A 108 9.59 5.66 -18.76
N SER A 109 10.08 4.97 -19.79
CA SER A 109 11.12 5.50 -20.68
C SER A 109 10.65 6.79 -21.37
N GLU A 110 11.58 7.64 -21.82
CA GLU A 110 11.25 8.92 -22.47
C GLU A 110 10.46 8.74 -23.77
N ASP A 111 10.75 7.68 -24.50
CA ASP A 111 10.05 7.32 -25.74
C ASP A 111 8.74 6.57 -25.52
N GLY A 112 8.41 6.26 -24.25
CA GLY A 112 7.18 5.53 -23.85
C GLY A 112 7.18 4.04 -24.22
N SER A 113 8.28 3.48 -24.76
CA SER A 113 8.34 2.09 -25.22
C SER A 113 8.46 1.06 -24.10
N GLY A 114 8.81 1.50 -22.87
CA GLY A 114 9.02 0.61 -21.74
C GLY A 114 9.24 1.35 -20.42
N PHE A 115 10.01 0.74 -19.54
CA PHE A 115 10.37 1.32 -18.26
C PHE A 115 11.85 1.75 -18.22
N ALA A 116 12.12 2.92 -17.65
CA ALA A 116 13.41 3.33 -17.13
C ALA A 116 13.62 2.76 -15.72
N ASP A 117 14.78 2.95 -15.13
CA ASP A 117 15.08 2.54 -13.73
C ASP A 117 15.09 3.79 -12.84
N THR A 118 14.11 3.89 -11.94
CA THR A 118 13.98 5.02 -11.01
C THR A 118 15.22 5.20 -10.14
N ARG A 119 15.89 4.12 -9.73
CA ARG A 119 17.10 4.16 -8.89
C ARG A 119 18.28 4.74 -9.69
N GLU A 120 18.45 4.35 -10.94
CA GLU A 120 19.51 4.90 -11.78
C GLU A 120 19.31 6.38 -12.07
N GLU A 121 18.06 6.80 -12.33
CA GLU A 121 17.74 8.21 -12.50
C GLU A 121 17.99 8.99 -11.20
N LEU A 122 17.67 8.41 -10.03
CA LEU A 122 17.95 9.01 -8.73
C LEU A 122 19.46 9.23 -8.53
N TYR A 123 20.32 8.30 -8.94
CA TYR A 123 21.78 8.43 -8.83
C TYR A 123 22.37 9.53 -9.72
N LYS A 124 21.68 9.96 -10.77
CA LYS A 124 22.08 11.09 -11.62
C LYS A 124 21.83 12.45 -10.97
N LEU A 125 21.05 12.52 -9.88
CA LEU A 125 20.81 13.78 -9.19
C LEU A 125 22.08 14.24 -8.48
N SER A 126 22.73 15.29 -9.02
CA SER A 126 23.99 15.83 -8.50
C SER A 126 23.82 16.86 -7.38
N LYS A 127 22.60 17.31 -7.11
CA LYS A 127 22.24 18.31 -6.08
C LYS A 127 21.07 17.82 -5.24
N ARG A 128 21.02 18.31 -4.00
CA ARG A 128 19.85 18.09 -3.14
C ARG A 128 18.62 18.69 -3.82
N THR A 129 17.70 17.85 -4.21
CA THR A 129 16.41 18.21 -4.81
C THR A 129 15.36 18.09 -3.73
N ASP A 130 14.44 19.04 -3.67
CA ASP A 130 13.23 18.87 -2.87
C ASP A 130 12.34 17.84 -3.58
N MET A 131 12.38 16.62 -3.06
CA MET A 131 11.59 15.50 -3.61
C MET A 131 10.22 15.37 -2.92
N PHE A 132 9.72 16.44 -2.31
CA PHE A 132 8.36 16.44 -1.76
C PHE A 132 7.34 16.33 -2.90
N THR A 133 7.16 15.12 -3.38
CA THR A 133 6.25 14.78 -4.48
C THR A 133 5.02 14.00 -4.00
N GLY A 134 4.87 13.85 -2.68
CA GLY A 134 3.71 13.16 -2.10
C GLY A 134 3.68 11.66 -2.41
N ASN A 135 4.80 10.97 -2.18
CA ASN A 135 4.86 9.52 -2.34
C ASN A 135 4.48 8.83 -1.03
N THR A 136 3.70 7.77 -1.12
CA THR A 136 3.22 7.08 0.08
C THR A 136 2.62 5.74 -0.30
N THR A 137 3.08 4.66 0.32
CA THR A 137 2.39 3.36 0.27
C THR A 137 1.72 3.10 1.61
N ILE A 138 0.40 2.98 1.60
CA ILE A 138 -0.39 2.74 2.81
C ILE A 138 -0.92 1.32 2.76
N GLY A 139 -0.49 0.49 3.70
CA GLY A 139 -0.93 -0.90 3.84
C GLY A 139 -1.65 -1.16 5.15
N ALA A 140 -2.53 -2.15 5.12
CA ALA A 140 -3.11 -2.75 6.31
C ALA A 140 -3.04 -4.27 6.20
N VAL A 141 -2.63 -4.94 7.28
CA VAL A 141 -2.76 -6.39 7.44
C VAL A 141 -3.77 -6.70 8.53
N ILE A 142 -4.62 -7.67 8.26
CA ILE A 142 -5.72 -8.07 9.14
C ILE A 142 -5.64 -9.58 9.31
N THR A 143 -5.73 -10.05 10.55
CA THR A 143 -5.67 -11.49 10.85
C THR A 143 -6.71 -11.88 11.90
N ASN A 144 -7.20 -13.11 11.81
CA ASN A 144 -7.98 -13.74 12.87
C ASN A 144 -7.09 -14.33 13.99
N GLY A 145 -5.77 -14.20 13.89
CA GLY A 145 -4.83 -14.58 14.92
C GLY A 145 -4.98 -13.69 16.16
N LYS A 146 -4.80 -14.28 17.34
CA LYS A 146 -4.85 -13.57 18.63
C LYS A 146 -3.47 -13.05 18.99
N PHE A 147 -3.30 -11.75 18.89
CA PHE A 147 -2.05 -11.07 19.18
C PHE A 147 -2.27 -9.82 20.04
N SER A 148 -1.35 -9.57 20.93
CA SER A 148 -1.29 -8.31 21.69
C SER A 148 -0.92 -7.13 20.77
N LYS A 149 -1.13 -5.89 21.25
CA LYS A 149 -0.73 -4.68 20.56
C LYS A 149 0.77 -4.67 20.21
N ALA A 150 1.62 -5.15 21.12
CA ALA A 150 3.06 -5.21 20.90
C ALA A 150 3.44 -6.19 19.79
N GLU A 151 2.80 -7.36 19.76
CA GLU A 151 2.98 -8.36 18.72
C GLU A 151 2.45 -7.87 17.37
N MET A 152 1.30 -7.19 17.34
CA MET A 152 0.80 -6.58 16.10
C MET A 152 1.73 -5.48 15.56
N ASN A 153 2.36 -4.69 16.42
CA ASN A 153 3.41 -3.75 16.00
C ASN A 153 4.61 -4.48 15.37
N LYS A 154 5.00 -5.63 15.94
CA LYS A 154 6.07 -6.46 15.36
C LYS A 154 5.67 -7.06 14.02
N ILE A 155 4.44 -7.54 13.88
CA ILE A 155 3.89 -8.05 12.61
C ILE A 155 3.88 -6.94 11.55
N ALA A 156 3.43 -5.72 11.89
CA ALA A 156 3.49 -4.58 10.98
C ALA A 156 4.93 -4.27 10.52
N SER A 157 5.89 -4.30 11.46
CA SER A 157 7.31 -4.13 11.14
C SER A 157 7.85 -5.23 10.20
N MET A 158 7.46 -6.48 10.39
CA MET A 158 7.84 -7.60 9.51
C MET A 158 7.19 -7.47 8.13
N THR A 159 5.95 -7.00 8.07
CA THR A 159 5.21 -6.75 6.82
C THR A 159 5.92 -5.74 5.91
N ARG A 160 6.67 -4.77 6.49
CA ARG A 160 7.45 -3.79 5.72
C ARG A 160 8.48 -4.44 4.77
N ASN A 161 8.92 -5.67 5.05
CA ASN A 161 9.80 -6.38 4.14
C ASN A 161 9.19 -6.59 2.75
N ALA A 162 7.85 -6.64 2.64
CA ALA A 162 7.16 -6.70 1.36
C ALA A 162 7.42 -5.44 0.51
N TYR A 163 7.40 -4.26 1.14
CA TYR A 163 7.71 -3.02 0.44
C TYR A 163 9.12 -3.05 -0.15
N ALA A 164 10.11 -3.47 0.67
CA ALA A 164 11.50 -3.56 0.22
C ALA A 164 11.73 -4.59 -0.89
N ARG A 165 10.89 -5.61 -1.00
CA ARG A 165 10.98 -6.63 -2.06
C ARG A 165 10.25 -6.24 -3.35
N CYS A 166 9.16 -5.47 -3.22
CA CYS A 166 8.30 -5.15 -4.35
C CYS A 166 8.45 -3.72 -4.87
N ILE A 167 9.07 -2.79 -4.12
CA ILE A 167 9.17 -1.38 -4.45
C ILE A 167 10.64 -0.95 -4.40
N ASN A 168 11.15 -0.32 -5.44
CA ASN A 168 12.55 0.13 -5.48
C ASN A 168 12.72 1.43 -6.29
N PRO A 169 13.28 2.52 -5.68
CA PRO A 169 13.58 2.68 -4.25
C PRO A 169 12.33 2.80 -3.38
N VAL A 170 12.48 2.55 -2.06
CA VAL A 170 11.41 2.64 -1.07
C VAL A 170 11.95 3.15 0.26
N GLY A 171 11.10 3.77 1.06
CA GLY A 171 11.46 4.30 2.38
C GLY A 171 12.46 5.45 2.31
N THR A 172 12.45 6.22 1.23
CA THR A 172 13.22 7.45 1.08
C THR A 172 12.61 8.57 1.93
N LEU A 173 13.28 9.72 2.02
CA LEU A 173 12.72 10.90 2.70
C LEU A 173 11.48 11.47 1.99
N ALA A 174 11.23 11.04 0.75
CA ALA A 174 10.07 11.43 -0.04
C ALA A 174 8.85 10.51 0.18
N ASP A 175 9.00 9.40 0.92
CA ASP A 175 7.96 8.40 1.14
C ASP A 175 7.33 8.53 2.52
N GLY A 176 5.99 8.60 2.60
CA GLY A 176 5.20 8.57 3.83
C GLY A 176 4.66 7.17 4.16
N ASP A 177 5.43 6.13 3.90
CA ASP A 177 5.02 4.73 3.99
C ASP A 177 4.50 4.34 5.38
N THR A 178 3.33 3.73 5.40
CA THR A 178 2.64 3.35 6.64
C THR A 178 2.03 1.95 6.53
N ILE A 179 2.14 1.17 7.60
CA ILE A 179 1.48 -0.14 7.72
C ILE A 179 0.70 -0.22 9.03
N TYR A 180 -0.58 -0.48 8.90
CA TYR A 180 -1.46 -0.84 10.01
C TYR A 180 -1.55 -2.35 10.14
N ALA A 181 -1.72 -2.85 11.38
CA ALA A 181 -1.95 -4.26 11.63
C ALA A 181 -3.05 -4.45 12.65
N ALA A 182 -4.03 -5.31 12.33
CA ALA A 182 -5.20 -5.57 13.16
C ALA A 182 -5.38 -7.07 13.43
N SER A 183 -5.60 -7.40 14.70
CA SER A 183 -6.00 -8.72 15.17
C SER A 183 -7.51 -8.68 15.47
N VAL A 184 -8.29 -9.49 14.76
CA VAL A 184 -9.76 -9.47 14.82
C VAL A 184 -10.37 -10.81 15.27
N GLY A 185 -9.53 -11.75 15.70
CA GLY A 185 -9.95 -13.09 16.11
C GLY A 185 -9.19 -13.61 17.33
N ASP A 186 -9.29 -14.91 17.54
CA ASP A 186 -8.78 -15.60 18.73
C ASP A 186 -7.93 -16.85 18.39
N VAL A 187 -7.55 -17.01 17.12
CA VAL A 187 -6.72 -18.15 16.69
C VAL A 187 -5.31 -18.01 17.26
N GLU A 188 -4.88 -18.97 18.04
CA GLU A 188 -3.50 -19.03 18.56
C GLU A 188 -2.54 -19.37 17.39
N ALA A 189 -1.52 -18.56 17.20
CA ALA A 189 -0.50 -18.73 16.17
C ALA A 189 0.84 -18.16 16.61
N ASP A 190 1.93 -18.70 16.05
CA ASP A 190 3.28 -18.17 16.27
C ASP A 190 3.47 -16.84 15.56
N ILE A 191 4.06 -15.86 16.25
CA ILE A 191 4.26 -14.51 15.74
C ILE A 191 5.18 -14.48 14.50
N ASN A 192 6.18 -15.36 14.42
CA ASN A 192 7.09 -15.42 13.28
C ASN A 192 6.39 -15.98 12.04
N VAL A 193 5.51 -16.97 12.25
CA VAL A 193 4.64 -17.51 11.19
C VAL A 193 3.70 -16.39 10.70
N ALA A 194 3.00 -15.72 11.60
CA ALA A 194 2.07 -14.66 11.25
C ALA A 194 2.77 -13.48 10.55
N GLY A 195 3.91 -13.02 11.06
CA GLY A 195 4.65 -11.91 10.47
C GLY A 195 5.26 -12.24 9.10
N THR A 196 5.73 -13.48 8.90
CA THR A 196 6.22 -13.95 7.61
C THR A 196 5.08 -14.05 6.59
N LEU A 197 3.95 -14.61 7.01
CA LEU A 197 2.75 -14.71 6.18
C LEU A 197 2.21 -13.32 5.81
N ALA A 198 2.21 -12.37 6.76
CA ALA A 198 1.79 -10.98 6.53
C ALA A 198 2.63 -10.29 5.45
N ALA A 199 3.96 -10.50 5.45
CA ALA A 199 4.84 -9.99 4.41
C ALA A 199 4.48 -10.60 3.04
N GLN A 200 4.32 -11.90 2.96
CA GLN A 200 3.96 -12.59 1.71
C GLN A 200 2.60 -12.14 1.16
N VAL A 201 1.60 -11.99 2.03
CA VAL A 201 0.25 -11.52 1.64
C VAL A 201 0.31 -10.08 1.14
N MET A 202 1.13 -9.24 1.77
CA MET A 202 1.34 -7.86 1.34
C MET A 202 2.05 -7.77 -0.02
N GLU A 203 3.05 -8.62 -0.30
CA GLU A 203 3.71 -8.71 -1.62
C GLU A 203 2.69 -8.98 -2.74
N ARG A 204 1.79 -9.93 -2.51
CA ARG A 204 0.71 -10.24 -3.46
C ARG A 204 -0.28 -9.10 -3.63
N ALA A 205 -0.63 -8.45 -2.53
CA ALA A 205 -1.51 -7.29 -2.59
C ALA A 205 -0.88 -6.14 -3.40
N ILE A 206 0.43 -5.87 -3.25
CA ILE A 206 1.16 -4.88 -4.05
C ILE A 206 1.10 -5.23 -5.54
N ALA A 207 1.35 -6.48 -5.91
CA ALA A 207 1.26 -6.92 -7.31
C ALA A 207 -0.18 -6.76 -7.85
N ASN A 208 -1.19 -7.11 -7.06
CA ASN A 208 -2.60 -6.97 -7.45
C ASN A 208 -3.03 -5.52 -7.65
N ALA A 209 -2.39 -4.55 -6.97
CA ALA A 209 -2.64 -3.12 -7.19
C ALA A 209 -2.30 -2.68 -8.63
N ILE A 210 -1.46 -3.45 -9.34
CA ILE A 210 -1.06 -3.19 -10.73
C ILE A 210 -1.81 -4.12 -11.69
N HIS A 211 -1.87 -5.41 -11.39
CA HIS A 211 -2.47 -6.41 -12.30
C HIS A 211 -3.98 -6.25 -12.48
N ALA A 212 -4.66 -5.54 -11.59
CA ALA A 212 -6.11 -5.30 -11.63
C ALA A 212 -6.52 -3.96 -12.29
N LEU A 213 -5.59 -3.25 -12.94
CA LEU A 213 -5.83 -1.97 -13.61
C LEU A 213 -6.50 -2.08 -14.97
#